data_5523500be736f822d3411ef0083bc661
#
_entry.id   5523500be736f822d3411ef0083bc661
#
_cell.length_a   1.000
_cell.length_b   1.000
_cell.length_c   1.000
_cell.angle_alpha   90.00
_cell.angle_beta   90.00
_cell.angle_gamma   90.00
#
_symmetry.space_group_name_H-M   'P 1'
#
loop_
_entity.id
_entity.type
_entity.pdbx_description
1 polymer ?
#
loop_
_entity_poly.entity_id
_entity_poly.type
_entity_poly.pdbx_seq_one_letter_code
_entity_poly.pdbx_strand_id
1 'polypeptide(L)'
;KKAIICNSKNILCIAGAGSGKTRVLTKRASFLSNFRSAKNILCITFTRKAKNEMKERLDSMYPNNTIIIETFNSFCEKILKKYDSLIYKKPFKVMDFRSQIILIKDILKQDNISLDSALNMYYSKRQLYSKDKNTLFLKFVHDVFSLLDYQRNNNISDKEIQDLIYGHYDY
;
A
#
# COMPACT_ATOMS: atom_id res chain seq x y z
N LYS A 1 15.86 -4.38 27.72
CA LYS A 1 14.94 -4.78 28.82
C LYS A 1 13.96 -3.65 29.18
N LYS A 2 14.40 -2.38 29.40
CA LYS A 2 13.51 -1.25 29.78
C LYS A 2 12.30 -1.08 28.89
N ALA A 3 12.46 -1.07 27.55
CA ALA A 3 11.36 -0.90 26.60
C ALA A 3 10.30 -2.03 26.65
N ILE A 4 10.65 -3.22 27.12
CA ILE A 4 9.72 -4.37 27.21
C ILE A 4 8.79 -4.22 28.40
N ILE A 5 9.31 -3.83 29.56
CA ILE A 5 8.59 -3.80 30.84
C ILE A 5 8.09 -2.42 31.24
N CYS A 6 8.40 -1.38 30.47
CA CYS A 6 8.05 0.00 30.78
C CYS A 6 6.52 0.18 30.91
N ASN A 7 6.11 0.95 31.94
CA ASN A 7 4.70 1.24 32.22
C ASN A 7 4.17 2.49 31.50
N SER A 8 5.04 3.21 30.78
CA SER A 8 4.64 4.43 30.08
C SER A 8 3.56 4.14 29.04
N LYS A 9 2.58 5.02 28.95
CA LYS A 9 1.49 4.95 27.97
C LYS A 9 2.03 5.00 26.53
N ASN A 10 3.00 5.86 26.28
CA ASN A 10 3.66 6.04 24.99
C ASN A 10 5.16 5.74 25.12
N ILE A 11 5.72 4.95 24.20
CA ILE A 11 7.13 4.59 24.17
C ILE A 11 7.64 4.75 22.74
N LEU A 12 8.66 5.56 22.57
CA LEU A 12 9.43 5.67 21.33
C LEU A 12 10.77 4.97 21.49
N CYS A 13 11.06 4.01 20.63
CA CYS A 13 12.35 3.31 20.57
C CYS A 13 13.06 3.65 19.26
N ILE A 14 14.17 4.38 19.34
CA ILE A 14 15.02 4.70 18.20
C ILE A 14 16.14 3.67 18.15
N ALA A 15 16.27 2.98 17.02
CA ALA A 15 17.25 1.90 16.87
C ALA A 15 17.63 1.68 15.39
N GLY A 16 18.91 1.47 15.11
CA GLY A 16 19.44 1.22 13.78
C GLY A 16 18.94 -0.09 13.13
N ALA A 17 19.27 -0.31 11.86
CA ALA A 17 19.02 -1.58 11.20
C ALA A 17 19.73 -2.73 11.92
N GLY A 18 19.14 -3.93 11.99
CA GLY A 18 19.73 -5.10 12.64
C GLY A 18 19.76 -5.07 14.17
N SER A 19 19.36 -3.98 14.85
CA SER A 19 19.43 -3.83 16.32
C SER A 19 18.41 -4.68 17.10
N GLY A 20 17.57 -5.46 16.42
CA GLY A 20 16.58 -6.31 17.06
C GLY A 20 15.26 -5.63 17.42
N LYS A 21 14.87 -4.54 16.73
CA LYS A 21 13.59 -3.84 16.94
C LYS A 21 12.38 -4.77 16.98
N THR A 22 12.26 -5.64 15.97
CA THR A 22 11.15 -6.61 15.88
C THR A 22 11.16 -7.56 17.08
N ARG A 23 12.34 -8.00 17.55
CA ARG A 23 12.47 -8.85 18.73
C ARG A 23 11.99 -8.15 20.01
N VAL A 24 12.26 -6.84 20.14
CA VAL A 24 11.79 -6.05 21.29
C VAL A 24 10.28 -5.90 21.26
N LEU A 25 9.70 -5.59 20.09
CA LEU A 25 8.24 -5.48 19.92
C LEU A 25 7.53 -6.80 20.21
N THR A 26 8.03 -7.92 19.69
CA THR A 26 7.47 -9.25 19.94
C THR A 26 7.49 -9.59 21.45
N LYS A 27 8.62 -9.37 22.11
CA LYS A 27 8.72 -9.60 23.56
C LYS A 27 7.85 -8.66 24.39
N ARG A 28 7.64 -7.40 23.94
CA ARG A 28 6.73 -6.48 24.60
C ARG A 28 5.28 -6.92 24.45
N ALA A 29 4.85 -7.26 23.25
CA ALA A 29 3.50 -7.75 23.00
C ALA A 29 3.19 -8.98 23.87
N SER A 30 4.11 -9.92 23.92
CA SER A 30 4.03 -11.08 24.79
C SER A 30 3.98 -10.72 26.29
N PHE A 31 4.83 -9.79 26.73
CA PHE A 31 4.81 -9.32 28.12
C PHE A 31 3.47 -8.68 28.48
N LEU A 32 2.91 -7.84 27.60
CA LEU A 32 1.62 -7.20 27.84
C LEU A 32 0.47 -8.22 27.89
N SER A 33 0.49 -9.23 27.02
CA SER A 33 -0.52 -10.29 26.99
C SER A 33 -0.48 -11.14 28.28
N ASN A 34 0.69 -11.60 28.68
CA ASN A 34 0.82 -12.58 29.76
C ASN A 34 0.89 -11.94 31.16
N PHE A 35 1.59 -10.84 31.31
CA PHE A 35 1.82 -10.24 32.64
C PHE A 35 0.92 -9.03 32.92
N ARG A 36 0.27 -8.47 31.91
CA ARG A 36 -0.64 -7.34 32.07
C ARG A 36 -2.06 -7.67 31.66
N SER A 37 -2.34 -8.93 31.29
CA SER A 37 -3.66 -9.41 30.86
C SER A 37 -4.30 -8.55 29.78
N ALA A 38 -3.48 -7.95 28.91
CA ALA A 38 -3.96 -7.13 27.82
C ALA A 38 -4.61 -8.01 26.76
N LYS A 39 -5.92 -7.89 26.60
CA LYS A 39 -6.71 -8.73 25.69
C LYS A 39 -6.65 -8.30 24.23
N ASN A 40 -6.46 -6.99 23.96
CA ASN A 40 -6.50 -6.41 22.62
C ASN A 40 -5.15 -5.79 22.26
N ILE A 41 -4.23 -6.61 21.76
CA ILE A 41 -2.91 -6.16 21.32
C ILE A 41 -2.87 -6.21 19.80
N LEU A 42 -2.60 -5.06 19.17
CA LEU A 42 -2.37 -4.94 17.75
C LEU A 42 -0.91 -4.57 17.48
N CYS A 43 -0.24 -5.41 16.71
CA CYS A 43 1.10 -5.14 16.17
C CYS A 43 0.98 -4.76 14.69
N ILE A 44 1.47 -3.59 14.31
CA ILE A 44 1.46 -3.13 12.93
C ILE A 44 2.89 -3.17 12.38
N THR A 45 3.04 -3.73 11.19
CA THR A 45 4.31 -3.76 10.44
C THR A 45 4.13 -3.14 9.06
N PHE A 46 5.23 -2.80 8.41
CA PHE A 46 5.15 -2.24 7.05
C PHE A 46 5.06 -3.35 5.99
N THR A 47 5.77 -4.47 6.14
CA THR A 47 5.85 -5.52 5.12
C THR A 47 5.20 -6.83 5.56
N ARG A 48 4.71 -7.61 4.59
CA ARG A 48 4.19 -8.97 4.82
C ARG A 48 5.26 -9.89 5.41
N LYS A 49 6.53 -9.74 4.99
CA LYS A 49 7.65 -10.51 5.52
C LYS A 49 7.83 -10.27 7.02
N ALA A 50 7.84 -8.99 7.43
CA ALA A 50 7.96 -8.65 8.85
C ALA A 50 6.75 -9.12 9.67
N LYS A 51 5.54 -9.09 9.11
CA LYS A 51 4.34 -9.66 9.72
C LYS A 51 4.50 -11.15 9.98
N ASN A 52 4.90 -11.92 8.98
CA ASN A 52 5.07 -13.38 9.10
C ASN A 52 6.17 -13.73 10.11
N GLU A 53 7.33 -13.07 10.03
CA GLU A 53 8.44 -13.27 10.98
C GLU A 53 8.01 -12.97 12.44
N MET A 54 7.24 -11.90 12.65
CA MET A 54 6.72 -11.56 13.96
C MET A 54 5.73 -12.62 14.46
N LYS A 55 4.86 -13.12 13.57
CA LYS A 55 3.89 -14.17 13.89
C LYS A 55 4.59 -15.46 14.29
N GLU A 56 5.52 -15.96 13.49
CA GLU A 56 6.30 -17.17 13.78
C GLU A 56 7.00 -17.08 15.13
N ARG A 57 7.61 -15.94 15.42
CA ARG A 57 8.28 -15.71 16.72
C ARG A 57 7.31 -15.67 17.90
N LEU A 58 6.12 -15.10 17.73
CA LEU A 58 5.10 -15.07 18.77
C LEU A 58 4.54 -16.47 19.01
N ASP A 59 4.19 -17.18 17.95
CA ASP A 59 3.61 -18.53 18.03
C ASP A 59 4.61 -19.54 18.66
N SER A 60 5.91 -19.40 18.37
CA SER A 60 6.95 -20.23 18.98
C SER A 60 7.17 -19.95 20.46
N MET A 61 7.02 -18.70 20.90
CA MET A 61 7.18 -18.32 22.31
C MET A 61 5.91 -18.50 23.14
N TYR A 62 4.76 -18.32 22.52
CA TYR A 62 3.43 -18.31 23.16
C TYR A 62 2.39 -18.93 22.24
N PRO A 63 2.31 -20.26 22.20
CA PRO A 63 1.24 -20.95 21.50
C PRO A 63 -0.14 -20.46 22.01
N ASN A 64 -1.09 -20.30 21.12
CA ASN A 64 -2.47 -19.83 21.42
C ASN A 64 -2.57 -18.37 21.90
N ASN A 65 -1.60 -17.50 21.56
CA ASN A 65 -1.74 -16.07 21.80
C ASN A 65 -2.86 -15.45 20.96
N THR A 66 -3.49 -14.39 21.48
CA THR A 66 -4.57 -13.64 20.79
C THR A 66 -4.06 -12.31 20.20
N ILE A 67 -2.74 -12.18 20.02
CA ILE A 67 -2.12 -10.96 19.52
C ILE A 67 -2.40 -10.82 18.01
N ILE A 68 -2.99 -9.72 17.62
CA ILE A 68 -3.29 -9.42 16.22
C ILE A 68 -2.04 -8.79 15.59
N ILE A 69 -1.57 -9.37 14.49
CA ILE A 69 -0.43 -8.84 13.72
C ILE A 69 -0.90 -8.54 12.31
N GLU A 70 -0.77 -7.28 11.90
CA GLU A 70 -1.19 -6.82 10.57
C GLU A 70 -0.12 -5.95 9.91
N THR A 71 -0.17 -5.87 8.58
CA THR A 71 0.49 -4.76 7.90
C THR A 71 -0.39 -3.52 8.00
N PHE A 72 0.21 -2.33 7.90
CA PHE A 72 -0.55 -1.09 7.91
C PHE A 72 -1.68 -1.11 6.87
N ASN A 73 -1.37 -1.50 5.63
CA ASN A 73 -2.36 -1.55 4.56
C ASN A 73 -3.48 -2.56 4.84
N SER A 74 -3.15 -3.78 5.31
CA SER A 74 -4.19 -4.79 5.61
C SER A 74 -5.07 -4.39 6.79
N PHE A 75 -4.52 -3.67 7.78
CA PHE A 75 -5.29 -3.12 8.88
C PHE A 75 -6.26 -2.03 8.41
N CYS A 76 -5.76 -1.06 7.61
CA CYS A 76 -6.60 -0.01 7.03
C CYS A 76 -7.72 -0.60 6.15
N GLU A 77 -7.39 -1.58 5.30
CA GLU A 77 -8.38 -2.27 4.46
C GLU A 77 -9.48 -2.93 5.29
N LYS A 78 -9.14 -3.59 6.40
CA LYS A 78 -10.13 -4.18 7.31
C LYS A 78 -11.05 -3.13 7.95
N ILE A 79 -10.50 -1.97 8.33
CA ILE A 79 -11.31 -0.86 8.86
C ILE A 79 -12.26 -0.34 7.77
N LEU A 80 -11.75 -0.06 6.57
CA LEU A 80 -12.56 0.42 5.47
C LEU A 80 -13.68 -0.56 5.09
N LYS A 81 -13.40 -1.88 5.06
CA LYS A 81 -14.41 -2.91 4.83
C LYS A 81 -15.46 -3.00 5.93
N LYS A 82 -15.05 -2.77 7.18
CA LYS A 82 -15.99 -2.78 8.31
C LYS A 82 -16.99 -1.62 8.28
N TYR A 83 -16.55 -0.49 7.74
CA TYR A 83 -17.34 0.75 7.69
C TYR A 83 -17.70 1.17 6.27
N ASP A 84 -17.64 0.24 5.29
CA ASP A 84 -17.88 0.53 3.87
C ASP A 84 -19.25 1.13 3.60
N SER A 85 -20.31 0.63 4.26
CA SER A 85 -21.67 1.16 4.15
C SER A 85 -21.82 2.60 4.66
N LEU A 86 -20.96 3.02 5.60
CA LEU A 86 -20.96 4.39 6.15
C LEU A 86 -20.14 5.36 5.28
N ILE A 87 -19.05 4.87 4.67
CA ILE A 87 -18.10 5.69 3.92
C ILE A 87 -18.43 5.67 2.42
N TYR A 88 -18.80 4.51 1.90
CA TYR A 88 -19.06 4.28 0.49
C TYR A 88 -20.50 3.75 0.31
N LYS A 89 -21.20 4.24 -0.71
CA LYS A 89 -22.54 3.70 -1.06
C LYS A 89 -22.51 2.30 -1.67
N LYS A 90 -21.32 1.74 -1.91
CA LYS A 90 -21.09 0.43 -2.54
C LYS A 90 -19.97 -0.31 -1.78
N PRO A 91 -19.93 -1.65 -1.85
CA PRO A 91 -18.87 -2.43 -1.24
C PRO A 91 -17.49 -1.97 -1.69
N PHE A 92 -16.60 -1.76 -0.71
CA PHE A 92 -15.23 -1.32 -0.94
C PHE A 92 -14.33 -2.47 -1.40
N LYS A 93 -13.58 -2.25 -2.47
CA LYS A 93 -12.54 -3.18 -2.95
C LYS A 93 -11.28 -2.41 -3.30
N VAL A 94 -10.15 -2.84 -2.76
CA VAL A 94 -8.83 -2.30 -3.15
C VAL A 94 -8.51 -2.81 -4.55
N MET A 95 -8.18 -1.89 -5.45
CA MET A 95 -7.77 -2.22 -6.80
C MET A 95 -6.31 -2.73 -6.78
N ASP A 96 -6.09 -3.97 -7.19
CA ASP A 96 -4.77 -4.52 -7.40
C ASP A 96 -4.23 -4.18 -8.81
N PHE A 97 -2.95 -4.45 -9.05
CA PHE A 97 -2.31 -4.12 -10.32
C PHE A 97 -2.96 -4.83 -11.52
N ARG A 98 -3.49 -6.03 -11.34
CA ARG A 98 -4.23 -6.74 -12.41
C ARG A 98 -5.51 -6.01 -12.77
N SER A 99 -6.24 -5.55 -11.78
CA SER A 99 -7.46 -4.76 -11.97
C SER A 99 -7.16 -3.42 -12.66
N GLN A 100 -6.01 -2.79 -12.36
CA GLN A 100 -5.55 -1.59 -13.05
C GLN A 100 -5.29 -1.84 -14.54
N ILE A 101 -4.61 -2.95 -14.87
CA ILE A 101 -4.37 -3.38 -16.26
C ILE A 101 -5.69 -3.58 -17.02
N ILE A 102 -6.65 -4.27 -16.41
CA ILE A 102 -7.96 -4.55 -17.01
C ILE A 102 -8.69 -3.22 -17.27
N LEU A 103 -8.74 -2.35 -16.27
CA LEU A 103 -9.41 -1.05 -16.38
C LEU A 103 -8.82 -0.20 -17.52
N ILE A 104 -7.50 -0.11 -17.63
CA ILE A 104 -6.87 0.65 -18.74
C ILE A 104 -7.22 0.03 -20.09
N LYS A 105 -7.19 -1.29 -20.23
CA LYS A 105 -7.59 -1.96 -21.48
C LYS A 105 -9.05 -1.70 -21.83
N ASP A 106 -9.94 -1.71 -20.84
CA ASP A 106 -11.37 -1.46 -21.05
C ASP A 106 -11.62 0.01 -21.48
N ILE A 107 -10.93 0.98 -20.86
CA ILE A 107 -11.00 2.39 -21.26
C ILE A 107 -10.51 2.57 -22.70
N LEU A 108 -9.32 2.05 -23.03
CA LEU A 108 -8.79 2.13 -24.40
C LEU A 108 -9.76 1.53 -25.42
N LYS A 109 -10.39 0.40 -25.08
CA LYS A 109 -11.40 -0.23 -25.95
C LYS A 109 -12.66 0.63 -26.12
N GLN A 110 -13.16 1.25 -25.04
CA GLN A 110 -14.33 2.13 -25.08
C GLN A 110 -14.08 3.35 -25.97
N ASP A 111 -12.87 3.89 -25.92
CA ASP A 111 -12.48 5.05 -26.74
C ASP A 111 -11.98 4.66 -28.14
N ASN A 112 -12.08 3.38 -28.52
CA ASN A 112 -11.58 2.85 -29.80
C ASN A 112 -10.08 3.11 -30.05
N ILE A 113 -9.30 3.21 -28.97
CA ILE A 113 -7.85 3.43 -29.04
C ILE A 113 -7.15 2.07 -28.98
N SER A 114 -6.37 1.74 -30.02
CA SER A 114 -5.54 0.54 -29.99
C SER A 114 -4.39 0.70 -28.97
N LEU A 115 -3.92 -0.43 -28.41
CA LEU A 115 -2.78 -0.40 -27.51
C LEU A 115 -1.54 0.21 -28.18
N ASP A 116 -1.33 -0.08 -29.46
CA ASP A 116 -0.22 0.50 -30.23
C ASP A 116 -0.35 2.02 -30.35
N SER A 117 -1.54 2.51 -30.64
CA SER A 117 -1.79 3.94 -30.70
C SER A 117 -1.53 4.62 -29.35
N ALA A 118 -2.02 4.04 -28.25
CA ALA A 118 -1.78 4.57 -26.91
C ALA A 118 -0.27 4.63 -26.56
N LEU A 119 0.47 3.57 -26.83
CA LEU A 119 1.90 3.54 -26.58
C LEU A 119 2.68 4.49 -27.49
N ASN A 120 2.28 4.64 -28.77
CA ASN A 120 2.90 5.59 -29.70
C ASN A 120 2.63 7.07 -29.33
N MET A 121 1.48 7.36 -28.70
CA MET A 121 1.19 8.70 -28.17
C MET A 121 2.03 9.01 -26.91
N TYR A 122 2.30 8.01 -26.08
CA TYR A 122 2.93 8.20 -24.79
C TYR A 122 4.46 8.12 -24.83
N TYR A 123 5.03 7.24 -25.66
CA TYR A 123 6.46 7.00 -25.74
C TYR A 123 7.11 7.56 -27.00
N SER A 124 8.33 8.07 -26.87
CA SER A 124 9.15 8.43 -28.01
C SER A 124 9.52 7.20 -28.85
N LYS A 125 9.82 7.37 -30.15
CA LYS A 125 10.29 6.28 -31.04
C LYS A 125 11.47 5.51 -30.44
N ARG A 126 12.43 6.21 -29.83
CA ARG A 126 13.61 5.56 -29.19
C ARG A 126 13.20 4.61 -28.05
N GLN A 127 12.22 4.99 -27.24
CA GLN A 127 11.71 4.15 -26.15
C GLN A 127 10.94 2.94 -26.67
N LEU A 128 10.15 3.12 -27.72
CA LEU A 128 9.40 2.02 -28.38
C LEU A 128 10.33 0.94 -28.93
N TYR A 129 11.47 1.31 -29.49
CA TYR A 129 12.46 0.35 -30.02
C TYR A 129 13.34 -0.29 -28.93
N SER A 130 13.44 0.31 -27.74
CA SER A 130 14.36 -0.15 -26.69
C SER A 130 13.80 -1.23 -25.77
N LYS A 131 12.48 -1.47 -25.77
CA LYS A 131 11.80 -2.38 -24.86
C LYS A 131 10.67 -3.12 -25.57
N ASP A 132 10.35 -4.32 -25.06
CA ASP A 132 9.19 -5.05 -25.52
C ASP A 132 7.88 -4.34 -25.16
N LYS A 133 6.86 -4.55 -25.99
CA LYS A 133 5.56 -3.91 -25.89
C LYS A 133 4.84 -4.17 -24.56
N ASN A 134 4.98 -5.37 -23.99
CA ASN A 134 4.34 -5.69 -22.71
C ASN A 134 4.99 -4.91 -21.57
N THR A 135 6.31 -4.82 -21.55
CA THR A 135 7.05 -4.01 -20.56
C THR A 135 6.65 -2.54 -20.63
N LEU A 136 6.54 -1.98 -21.84
CA LEU A 136 6.08 -0.62 -22.04
C LEU A 136 4.66 -0.41 -21.56
N PHE A 137 3.75 -1.35 -21.87
CA PHE A 137 2.36 -1.26 -21.41
C PHE A 137 2.24 -1.33 -19.89
N LEU A 138 2.95 -2.26 -19.22
CA LEU A 138 2.93 -2.34 -17.76
C LEU A 138 3.47 -1.06 -17.11
N LYS A 139 4.51 -0.47 -17.72
CA LYS A 139 5.02 0.83 -17.27
C LYS A 139 4.01 1.95 -17.49
N PHE A 140 3.37 2.00 -18.65
CA PHE A 140 2.30 2.96 -18.95
C PHE A 140 1.18 2.91 -17.90
N VAL A 141 0.67 1.71 -17.58
CA VAL A 141 -0.33 1.52 -16.53
C VAL A 141 0.17 2.06 -15.18
N HIS A 142 1.38 1.73 -14.80
CA HIS A 142 1.99 2.23 -13.56
C HIS A 142 2.07 3.76 -13.54
N ASP A 143 2.52 4.36 -14.62
CA ASP A 143 2.70 5.82 -14.73
C ASP A 143 1.35 6.56 -14.66
N VAL A 144 0.30 6.04 -15.32
CA VAL A 144 -1.07 6.59 -15.24
C VAL A 144 -1.58 6.58 -13.80
N PHE A 145 -1.47 5.46 -13.07
CA PHE A 145 -1.94 5.39 -11.69
C PHE A 145 -1.08 6.20 -10.73
N SER A 146 0.23 6.32 -11.00
CA SER A 146 1.11 7.22 -10.24
C SER A 146 0.73 8.68 -10.40
N LEU A 147 0.31 9.10 -11.60
CA LEU A 147 -0.18 10.44 -11.86
C LEU A 147 -1.50 10.70 -11.12
N LEU A 148 -2.43 9.75 -11.13
CA LEU A 148 -3.69 9.85 -10.39
C LEU A 148 -3.45 9.94 -8.88
N ASP A 149 -2.49 9.17 -8.34
CA ASP A 149 -2.12 9.24 -6.94
C ASP A 149 -1.47 10.58 -6.59
N TYR A 150 -0.61 11.10 -7.47
CA TYR A 150 -0.01 12.43 -7.33
C TYR A 150 -1.10 13.53 -7.32
N GLN A 151 -2.04 13.46 -8.24
CA GLN A 151 -3.19 14.37 -8.32
C GLN A 151 -3.99 14.39 -7.01
N ARG A 152 -4.35 13.21 -6.51
CA ARG A 152 -5.13 13.07 -5.27
C ARG A 152 -4.37 13.57 -4.04
N ASN A 153 -3.09 13.22 -3.94
CA ASN A 153 -2.26 13.61 -2.79
C ASN A 153 -1.99 15.11 -2.72
N ASN A 154 -2.02 15.80 -3.86
CA ASN A 154 -1.81 17.24 -3.95
C ASN A 154 -3.11 18.04 -4.11
N ASN A 155 -4.28 17.38 -4.05
CA ASN A 155 -5.60 17.99 -4.25
C ASN A 155 -5.71 18.79 -5.57
N ILE A 156 -5.07 18.31 -6.63
CA ILE A 156 -5.11 18.95 -7.96
C ILE A 156 -6.44 18.57 -8.62
N SER A 157 -7.18 19.55 -9.08
CA SER A 157 -8.44 19.32 -9.80
C SER A 157 -8.22 18.80 -11.22
N ASP A 158 -9.22 18.11 -11.77
CA ASP A 158 -9.17 17.63 -13.17
C ASP A 158 -8.98 18.79 -14.17
N LYS A 159 -9.51 19.97 -13.85
CA LYS A 159 -9.35 21.17 -14.67
C LYS A 159 -7.89 21.64 -14.70
N GLU A 160 -7.23 21.69 -13.55
CA GLU A 160 -5.81 22.08 -13.47
C GLU A 160 -4.92 21.10 -14.24
N ILE A 161 -5.24 19.80 -14.25
CA ILE A 161 -4.53 18.82 -15.08
C ILE A 161 -4.77 19.09 -16.56
N GLN A 162 -6.01 19.35 -16.95
CA GLN A 162 -6.34 19.70 -18.35
C GLN A 162 -5.59 20.95 -18.79
N ASP A 163 -5.59 21.99 -17.97
CA ASP A 163 -4.87 23.22 -18.25
C ASP A 163 -3.35 23.00 -18.40
N LEU A 164 -2.76 22.11 -17.57
CA LEU A 164 -1.35 21.70 -17.67
C LEU A 164 -1.06 20.92 -18.97
N ILE A 165 -1.96 20.05 -19.39
CA ILE A 165 -1.79 19.24 -20.60
C ILE A 165 -1.98 20.12 -21.86
N TYR A 166 -3.01 20.94 -21.92
CA TYR A 166 -3.34 21.74 -23.10
C TYR A 166 -2.55 23.06 -23.16
N GLY A 167 -2.17 23.65 -22.02
CA GLY A 167 -1.36 24.88 -21.98
C GLY A 167 0.09 24.70 -22.47
N HIS A 168 0.56 23.46 -22.66
CA HIS A 168 1.86 23.16 -23.26
C HIS A 168 1.83 22.97 -24.79
N TYR A 169 0.66 22.98 -25.40
CA TYR A 169 0.52 22.84 -26.88
C TYR A 169 0.38 24.16 -27.64
N ASP A 170 0.33 25.29 -26.95
CA ASP A 170 0.23 26.62 -27.54
C ASP A 170 1.59 27.36 -27.72
N TYR A 171 2.72 26.60 -27.80
CA TYR A 171 4.04 27.14 -28.16
C TYR A 171 4.71 26.36 -29.28
#